data_aa99906dcfbdb1e257ba7951ca1f2e02
#
_entry.id   aa99906dcfbdb1e257ba7951ca1f2e02
#
_cell.length_a   1.000
_cell.length_b   1.000
_cell.length_c   1.000
_cell.angle_alpha   90.00
_cell.angle_beta   90.00
_cell.angle_gamma   90.00
#
_symmetry.space_group_name_H-M   'P 1'
#
loop_
_entity.id
_entity.type
_entity.pdbx_description
1 polymer ?
#
loop_
_entity_poly.entity_id
_entity_poly.type
_entity_poly.pdbx_seq_one_letter_code
_entity_poly.pdbx_strand_id
1 'polypeptide(L)'
;MAGRHKHRKHLQKAHHKPRDPFDYVIYFFGVVTPLFELPQLWDIYSSHSAQHVSLTTWAFFCIDNLAWIFYALRKKEWPLLLTTVLYEIIEIAIVVGIIRYS
;
A
#
# COMPACT_ATOMS: atom_id res chain seq x y z
N MET A 1 20.67 -12.80 -32.03
CA MET A 1 19.63 -11.77 -32.03
C MET A 1 18.30 -12.29 -31.53
N ALA A 2 17.76 -13.34 -32.14
CA ALA A 2 16.50 -13.94 -31.70
C ALA A 2 16.57 -14.46 -30.26
N GLY A 3 17.71 -14.99 -29.83
CA GLY A 3 17.89 -15.47 -28.47
C GLY A 3 17.76 -14.38 -27.41
N ARG A 4 18.29 -13.20 -27.69
CA ARG A 4 18.18 -12.08 -26.77
C ARG A 4 16.74 -11.63 -26.58
N HIS A 5 16.00 -11.58 -27.68
CA HIS A 5 14.63 -11.14 -27.66
C HIS A 5 13.76 -12.11 -26.84
N LYS A 6 13.95 -13.41 -27.04
CA LYS A 6 13.23 -14.44 -26.27
C LYS A 6 13.57 -14.36 -24.79
N HIS A 7 14.83 -14.13 -24.45
CA HIS A 7 15.27 -14.02 -23.08
C HIS A 7 14.60 -12.83 -22.36
N ARG A 8 14.50 -11.69 -23.04
CA ARG A 8 13.84 -10.51 -22.51
C ARG A 8 12.37 -10.77 -22.20
N LYS A 9 11.66 -11.40 -23.15
CA LYS A 9 10.25 -11.74 -22.96
C LYS A 9 10.05 -12.67 -21.77
N HIS A 10 10.94 -13.63 -21.63
CA HIS A 10 10.86 -14.57 -20.50
C HIS A 10 11.03 -13.86 -19.17
N LEU A 11 11.98 -12.94 -19.08
CA LEU A 11 12.21 -12.17 -17.86
C LEU A 11 11.02 -11.30 -17.51
N GLN A 12 10.41 -10.67 -18.50
CA GLN A 12 9.20 -9.85 -18.26
C GLN A 12 8.05 -10.67 -17.72
N LYS A 13 7.83 -11.87 -18.26
CA LYS A 13 6.79 -12.76 -17.76
C LYS A 13 7.07 -13.19 -16.33
N ALA A 14 8.30 -13.52 -16.03
CA ALA A 14 8.69 -13.93 -14.68
C ALA A 14 8.46 -12.80 -13.68
N HIS A 15 8.64 -11.54 -14.11
CA HIS A 15 8.45 -10.38 -13.25
C HIS A 15 7.00 -10.22 -12.79
N HIS A 16 6.02 -10.66 -13.60
CA HIS A 16 4.60 -10.45 -13.30
C HIS A 16 3.90 -11.62 -12.63
N LYS A 17 4.58 -12.74 -12.44
CA LYS A 17 3.97 -13.92 -11.81
C LYS A 17 4.72 -14.33 -10.55
N PRO A 18 4.01 -14.54 -9.42
CA PRO A 18 4.67 -15.06 -8.22
C PRO A 18 5.12 -16.50 -8.48
N ARG A 19 6.42 -16.72 -8.51
CA ARG A 19 7.02 -18.03 -8.74
C ARG A 19 8.05 -18.40 -7.70
N ASP A 20 8.56 -17.38 -7.05
CA ASP A 20 9.60 -17.48 -6.06
C ASP A 20 8.91 -17.52 -4.70
N PRO A 21 9.35 -18.40 -3.77
CA PRO A 21 8.83 -18.32 -2.40
C PRO A 21 8.96 -16.93 -1.78
N PHE A 22 9.97 -16.17 -2.22
CA PHE A 22 10.14 -14.80 -1.75
C PHE A 22 8.98 -13.89 -2.14
N ASP A 23 8.32 -14.15 -3.26
CA ASP A 23 7.15 -13.39 -3.67
C ASP A 23 6.02 -13.51 -2.65
N TYR A 24 5.83 -14.72 -2.10
CA TYR A 24 4.83 -14.94 -1.06
C TYR A 24 5.16 -14.17 0.22
N VAL A 25 6.45 -14.09 0.54
CA VAL A 25 6.91 -13.31 1.69
C VAL A 25 6.57 -11.84 1.49
N ILE A 26 6.79 -11.30 0.29
CA ILE A 26 6.48 -9.91 -0.04
C ILE A 26 4.98 -9.66 0.05
N TYR A 27 4.14 -10.56 -0.47
CA TYR A 27 2.69 -10.44 -0.34
C TYR A 27 2.25 -10.47 1.11
N PHE A 28 2.86 -11.36 1.90
CA PHE A 28 2.54 -11.46 3.33
C PHE A 28 2.79 -10.12 4.02
N PHE A 29 3.97 -9.54 3.86
CA PHE A 29 4.29 -8.26 4.48
C PHE A 29 3.47 -7.13 3.89
N GLY A 30 3.15 -7.20 2.60
CA GLY A 30 2.32 -6.20 1.95
C GLY A 30 0.90 -6.14 2.50
N VAL A 31 0.38 -7.24 3.02
CA VAL A 31 -0.94 -7.27 3.66
C VAL A 31 -0.84 -6.95 5.14
N VAL A 32 0.14 -7.53 5.82
CA VAL A 32 0.26 -7.42 7.29
C VAL A 32 0.66 -6.01 7.71
N THR A 33 1.58 -5.37 6.98
CA THR A 33 2.09 -4.06 7.37
C THR A 33 0.99 -2.98 7.42
N PRO A 34 0.12 -2.85 6.41
CA PRO A 34 -0.99 -1.89 6.51
C PRO A 34 -1.91 -2.15 7.70
N LEU A 35 -2.08 -3.43 8.08
CA LEU A 35 -2.95 -3.77 9.20
C LEU A 35 -2.44 -3.22 10.53
N PHE A 36 -1.15 -2.93 10.63
CA PHE A 36 -0.60 -2.31 11.84
C PHE A 36 -1.04 -0.86 12.02
N GLU A 37 -1.68 -0.26 11.02
CA GLU A 37 -2.31 1.06 11.17
C GLU A 37 -3.71 0.96 11.81
N LEU A 38 -4.29 -0.24 11.87
CA LEU A 38 -5.63 -0.42 12.44
C LEU A 38 -5.74 -0.02 13.90
N PRO A 39 -4.75 -0.26 14.78
CA PRO A 39 -4.83 0.24 16.16
C PRO A 39 -5.03 1.75 16.22
N GLN A 40 -4.36 2.53 15.36
CA GLN A 40 -4.54 3.98 15.31
C GLN A 40 -5.97 4.33 14.90
N LEU A 41 -6.48 3.67 13.88
CA LEU A 41 -7.86 3.85 13.42
C LEU A 41 -8.85 3.53 14.54
N TRP A 42 -8.63 2.42 15.22
CA TRP A 42 -9.49 1.99 16.32
C TRP A 42 -9.50 3.02 17.44
N ASP A 43 -8.31 3.53 17.81
CA ASP A 43 -8.20 4.52 18.88
C ASP A 43 -9.02 5.77 18.59
N ILE A 44 -8.93 6.28 17.36
CA ILE A 44 -9.63 7.50 16.97
C ILE A 44 -11.14 7.30 17.06
N TYR A 45 -11.65 6.23 16.46
CA TYR A 45 -13.09 6.02 16.36
C TYR A 45 -13.71 5.53 17.67
N SER A 46 -12.99 4.75 18.46
CA SER A 46 -13.51 4.25 19.73
C SER A 46 -13.52 5.32 20.82
N SER A 47 -12.49 6.17 20.85
CA SER A 47 -12.39 7.23 21.84
C SER A 47 -13.09 8.52 21.41
N HIS A 48 -13.47 8.64 20.14
CA HIS A 48 -14.03 9.86 19.55
C HIS A 48 -13.10 11.06 19.73
N SER A 49 -11.79 10.81 19.65
CA SER A 49 -10.78 11.82 19.87
C SER A 49 -9.57 11.56 18.98
N ALA A 50 -9.01 12.64 18.46
CA ALA A 50 -7.79 12.60 17.65
C ALA A 50 -6.79 13.66 18.14
N GLN A 51 -6.78 13.96 19.44
CA GLN A 51 -5.97 15.05 19.99
C GLN A 51 -4.48 14.90 19.74
N HIS A 52 -3.99 13.67 19.70
CA HIS A 52 -2.55 13.42 19.58
C HIS A 52 -2.16 12.95 18.17
N VAL A 53 -3.06 13.12 17.20
CA VAL A 53 -2.83 12.62 15.84
C VAL A 53 -2.76 13.80 14.88
N SER A 54 -1.68 13.83 14.08
CA SER A 54 -1.44 14.94 13.16
C SER A 54 -2.20 14.74 11.86
N LEU A 55 -3.15 15.64 11.57
CA LEU A 55 -3.87 15.64 10.30
C LEU A 55 -2.90 15.82 9.12
N THR A 56 -1.94 16.72 9.27
CA THR A 56 -0.96 17.01 8.21
C THR A 56 -0.19 15.75 7.84
N THR A 57 0.27 15.00 8.83
CA THR A 57 1.04 13.77 8.60
C THR A 57 0.21 12.74 7.85
N TRP A 58 -1.01 12.47 8.31
CA TRP A 58 -1.84 11.44 7.70
C TRP A 58 -2.36 11.86 6.32
N ALA A 59 -2.66 13.15 6.13
CA ALA A 59 -3.03 13.66 4.81
C ALA A 59 -1.87 13.51 3.83
N PHE A 60 -0.65 13.78 4.27
CA PHE A 60 0.53 13.58 3.43
C PHE A 60 0.71 12.12 3.05
N PHE A 61 0.50 11.22 4.01
CA PHE A 61 0.58 9.78 3.72
C PHE A 61 -0.43 9.37 2.64
N CYS A 62 -1.64 9.92 2.70
CA CYS A 62 -2.65 9.64 1.66
C CYS A 62 -2.17 10.09 0.28
N ILE A 63 -1.61 11.29 0.20
CA ILE A 63 -1.13 11.85 -1.07
C ILE A 63 0.05 11.03 -1.58
N ASP A 64 1.00 10.74 -0.72
CA ASP A 64 2.18 9.93 -1.06
C ASP A 64 1.75 8.56 -1.58
N ASN A 65 0.81 7.95 -0.89
CA ASN A 65 0.34 6.62 -1.24
C ASN A 65 -0.39 6.59 -2.58
N LEU A 66 -1.14 7.65 -2.90
CA LEU A 66 -1.76 7.76 -4.23
C LEU A 66 -0.71 7.74 -5.33
N ALA A 67 0.42 8.43 -5.13
CA ALA A 67 1.51 8.42 -6.09
C ALA A 67 2.04 6.99 -6.29
N TRP A 68 2.18 6.24 -5.21
CA TRP A 68 2.63 4.86 -5.28
C TRP A 68 1.61 3.95 -5.98
N ILE A 69 0.32 4.20 -5.78
CA ILE A 69 -0.74 3.45 -6.49
C ILE A 69 -0.60 3.66 -8.00
N PHE A 70 -0.45 4.90 -8.44
CA PHE A 70 -0.27 5.19 -9.87
C PHE A 70 1.00 4.54 -10.42
N TYR A 71 2.09 4.61 -9.66
CA TYR A 71 3.34 3.96 -10.06
C TYR A 71 3.15 2.45 -10.21
N ALA A 72 2.50 1.82 -9.22
CA ALA A 72 2.29 0.37 -9.23
C ALA A 72 1.41 -0.05 -10.41
N LEU A 73 0.38 0.74 -10.73
CA LEU A 73 -0.48 0.47 -11.87
C LEU A 73 0.29 0.55 -13.19
N ARG A 74 1.10 1.60 -13.35
CA ARG A 74 1.85 1.80 -14.59
C ARG A 74 2.91 0.73 -14.78
N LYS A 75 3.54 0.28 -13.71
CA LYS A 75 4.61 -0.71 -13.75
C LYS A 75 4.11 -2.13 -13.58
N LYS A 76 2.81 -2.30 -13.34
CA LYS A 76 2.19 -3.60 -13.10
C LYS A 76 2.86 -4.36 -11.96
N GLU A 77 3.18 -3.62 -10.90
CA GLU A 77 3.75 -4.16 -9.67
C GLU A 77 2.62 -4.55 -8.73
N TRP A 78 2.10 -5.76 -8.92
CA TRP A 78 0.87 -6.17 -8.23
C TRP A 78 1.01 -6.25 -6.72
N PRO A 79 2.11 -6.78 -6.15
CA PRO A 79 2.26 -6.76 -4.69
C PRO A 79 2.26 -5.35 -4.12
N LEU A 80 2.94 -4.42 -4.80
CA LEU A 80 2.99 -3.02 -4.39
C LEU A 80 1.61 -2.39 -4.50
N LEU A 81 0.85 -2.70 -5.55
CA LEU A 81 -0.50 -2.19 -5.72
C LEU A 81 -1.40 -2.65 -4.58
N LEU A 82 -1.34 -3.93 -4.23
CA LEU A 82 -2.15 -4.47 -3.15
C LEU A 82 -1.87 -3.74 -1.83
N THR A 83 -0.60 -3.63 -1.45
CA THR A 83 -0.25 -3.01 -0.18
C THR A 83 -0.61 -1.52 -0.15
N THR A 84 -0.38 -0.80 -1.25
CA THR A 84 -0.67 0.63 -1.28
C THR A 84 -2.17 0.91 -1.27
N VAL A 85 -2.98 0.07 -1.89
CA VAL A 85 -4.44 0.20 -1.83
C VAL A 85 -4.93 -0.03 -0.41
N LEU A 86 -4.41 -1.05 0.28
CA LEU A 86 -4.77 -1.31 1.68
C LEU A 86 -4.40 -0.13 2.57
N TYR A 87 -3.19 0.40 2.42
CA TYR A 87 -2.76 1.59 3.15
C TYR A 87 -3.70 2.76 2.89
N GLU A 88 -4.03 3.00 1.63
CA GLU A 88 -4.85 4.15 1.26
C GLU A 88 -6.22 4.10 1.91
N ILE A 89 -6.86 2.92 1.89
CA ILE A 89 -8.19 2.75 2.51
C ILE A 89 -8.13 3.09 4.00
N ILE A 90 -7.14 2.56 4.70
CA ILE A 90 -7.00 2.77 6.15
C ILE A 90 -6.65 4.23 6.44
N GLU A 91 -5.74 4.82 5.66
CA GLU A 91 -5.30 6.19 5.87
C GLU A 91 -6.39 7.20 5.60
N ILE A 92 -7.22 6.96 4.58
CA ILE A 92 -8.39 7.81 4.33
C ILE A 92 -9.34 7.75 5.53
N ALA A 93 -9.58 6.56 6.06
CA ALA A 93 -10.44 6.40 7.23
C ALA A 93 -9.87 7.12 8.44
N ILE A 94 -8.53 7.11 8.61
CA ILE A 94 -7.87 7.83 9.70
C ILE A 94 -8.04 9.34 9.51
N VAL A 95 -7.82 9.85 8.31
CA VAL A 95 -7.97 11.29 8.01
C VAL A 95 -9.39 11.74 8.29
N VAL A 96 -10.38 10.98 7.83
CA VAL A 96 -11.78 11.30 8.08
C VAL A 96 -12.06 11.32 9.58
N GLY A 97 -11.53 10.35 10.31
CA GLY A 97 -11.68 10.30 11.78
C GLY A 97 -11.04 11.49 12.47
N ILE A 98 -9.86 11.92 12.02
CA ILE A 98 -9.19 13.09 12.58
C ILE A 98 -10.06 14.34 12.39
N ILE A 99 -10.58 14.54 11.18
CA ILE A 99 -11.41 15.70 10.87
C ILE A 99 -12.68 15.66 11.72
N ARG A 100 -13.28 14.49 11.87
CA ARG A 100 -14.55 14.34 12.58
C ARG A 100 -14.41 14.53 14.08
N TYR A 101 -13.31 14.06 14.66
CA TYR A 101 -13.14 14.00 16.12
C TYR A 101 -12.08 14.93 16.69
N SER A 102 -11.56 15.82 15.87
CA SER A 102 -10.58 16.79 16.35
C SER A 102 -11.22 18.01 17.00
#